data_8c0a7d89efbf009c3c3657b0252e05ce
#
_entry.id   8c0a7d89efbf009c3c3657b0252e05ce
#
_cell.length_a   1.000
_cell.length_b   1.000
_cell.length_c   1.000
_cell.angle_alpha   90.00
_cell.angle_beta   90.00
_cell.angle_gamma   90.00
#
_symmetry.space_group_name_H-M   'P 1'
#
loop_
_entity.id
_entity.type
_entity.pdbx_description
1 polymer ?
#
loop_
_entity_poly.entity_id
_entity_poly.type
_entity_poly.pdbx_seq_one_letter_code
_entity_poly.pdbx_strand_id
1 'polypeptide(L)'
;MYKEKISRYIDAHRKEMLEDIGALCRINSVKGSYRIGKPYGEGCSEALRAALHIAECYGFSINNYDNYVGTVDMNDKEAQLDILAHLDVVPAGDGWTVTEPFEPVVKDGKIYGRGTADDKGPAIAALYAMRAVNELGIPMKKNVRLILGTDEECGSSDITHYYSVEKEAPMTVSPDASFPVINIEKGRIGGNFTAEFEPSDRLPKMVSFHSGTKTNVVPGAAEALFEGLDGDETETLAK
;
A
#
# COMPACT_ATOMS: atom_id res chain seq x y z
N MET A 1 -31.50 -10.77 -3.04
CA MET A 1 -31.27 -11.79 -4.09
C MET A 1 -29.79 -11.93 -4.49
N TYR A 2 -29.13 -10.93 -5.13
CA TYR A 2 -27.68 -11.07 -5.41
C TYR A 2 -26.81 -10.97 -4.15
N LYS A 3 -27.09 -10.05 -3.24
CA LYS A 3 -26.32 -9.84 -2.00
C LYS A 3 -26.08 -11.15 -1.22
N GLU A 4 -27.11 -11.94 -1.02
CA GLU A 4 -27.01 -13.23 -0.29
C GLU A 4 -26.18 -14.28 -1.05
N LYS A 5 -26.27 -14.28 -2.39
CA LYS A 5 -25.46 -15.18 -3.22
C LYS A 5 -23.98 -14.79 -3.15
N ILE A 6 -23.69 -13.50 -3.26
CA ILE A 6 -22.32 -12.98 -3.15
C ILE A 6 -21.76 -13.25 -1.75
N SER A 7 -22.53 -13.00 -0.68
CA SER A 7 -22.08 -13.28 0.69
C SER A 7 -21.69 -14.75 0.86
N ARG A 8 -22.56 -15.67 0.42
CA ARG A 8 -22.29 -17.12 0.48
C ARG A 8 -21.08 -17.52 -0.37
N TYR A 9 -20.89 -16.88 -1.53
CA TYR A 9 -19.74 -17.11 -2.38
C TYR A 9 -18.44 -16.71 -1.66
N ILE A 10 -18.40 -15.50 -1.10
CA ILE A 10 -17.23 -15.00 -0.35
C ILE A 10 -16.94 -15.88 0.87
N ASP A 11 -17.98 -16.29 1.62
CA ASP A 11 -17.80 -17.18 2.76
C ASP A 11 -17.22 -18.55 2.35
N ALA A 12 -17.65 -19.10 1.22
CA ALA A 12 -17.14 -20.36 0.70
C ALA A 12 -15.68 -20.26 0.21
N HIS A 13 -15.25 -19.10 -0.27
CA HIS A 13 -13.88 -18.87 -0.79
C HIS A 13 -12.97 -18.14 0.21
N ARG A 14 -13.41 -17.96 1.45
CA ARG A 14 -12.66 -17.23 2.49
C ARG A 14 -11.23 -17.74 2.67
N LYS A 15 -11.06 -19.05 2.70
CA LYS A 15 -9.75 -19.67 2.89
C LYS A 15 -8.81 -19.33 1.73
N GLU A 16 -9.26 -19.52 0.51
CA GLU A 16 -8.53 -19.22 -0.71
C GLU A 16 -8.15 -17.73 -0.78
N MET A 17 -9.10 -16.84 -0.47
CA MET A 17 -8.85 -15.39 -0.40
C MET A 17 -7.76 -15.05 0.63
N LEU A 18 -7.75 -15.67 1.81
CA LEU A 18 -6.72 -15.45 2.81
C LEU A 18 -5.35 -16.00 2.37
N GLU A 19 -5.33 -17.10 1.61
CA GLU A 19 -4.10 -17.66 1.02
C GLU A 19 -3.51 -16.71 -0.03
N ASP A 20 -4.33 -16.10 -0.88
CA ASP A 20 -3.92 -15.10 -1.88
C ASP A 20 -3.42 -13.80 -1.23
N ILE A 21 -4.12 -13.30 -0.21
CA ILE A 21 -3.64 -12.16 0.59
C ILE A 21 -2.26 -12.49 1.18
N GLY A 22 -2.14 -13.68 1.78
CA GLY A 22 -0.88 -14.15 2.34
C GLY A 22 0.22 -14.24 1.31
N ALA A 23 -0.06 -14.73 0.11
CA ALA A 23 0.92 -14.82 -0.98
C ALA A 23 1.48 -13.45 -1.36
N LEU A 24 0.62 -12.43 -1.52
CA LEU A 24 1.08 -11.07 -1.80
C LEU A 24 1.83 -10.44 -0.62
N CYS A 25 1.38 -10.66 0.61
CA CYS A 25 2.00 -10.07 1.80
C CYS A 25 3.38 -10.66 2.12
N ARG A 26 3.73 -11.84 1.60
CA ARG A 26 5.10 -12.38 1.69
C ARG A 26 6.11 -11.64 0.83
N ILE A 27 5.66 -10.90 -0.17
CA ILE A 27 6.53 -10.11 -1.05
C ILE A 27 6.81 -8.78 -0.37
N ASN A 28 8.09 -8.50 -0.09
CA ASN A 28 8.52 -7.20 0.42
C ASN A 28 8.51 -6.17 -0.73
N SER A 29 7.42 -5.47 -0.87
CA SER A 29 7.19 -4.42 -1.87
C SER A 29 7.41 -3.01 -1.34
N VAL A 30 8.29 -2.82 -0.39
CA VAL A 30 8.80 -1.49 -0.04
C VAL A 30 9.51 -0.91 -1.26
N LYS A 31 9.22 0.36 -1.59
CA LYS A 31 9.84 1.06 -2.72
C LYS A 31 11.35 0.97 -2.66
N GLY A 32 11.94 0.46 -3.72
CA GLY A 32 13.39 0.33 -3.91
C GLY A 32 13.91 1.27 -4.99
N SER A 33 15.21 1.19 -5.25
CA SER A 33 15.86 1.98 -6.29
C SER A 33 15.35 1.59 -7.68
N TYR A 34 15.21 2.59 -8.55
CA TYR A 34 14.89 2.39 -9.95
C TYR A 34 15.85 1.43 -10.64
N ARG A 35 15.31 0.53 -11.45
CA ARG A 35 16.02 -0.31 -12.41
C ARG A 35 15.24 -0.35 -13.71
N ILE A 36 15.91 -0.64 -14.82
CA ILE A 36 15.25 -0.79 -16.13
C ILE A 36 14.14 -1.86 -16.01
N GLY A 37 12.91 -1.48 -16.36
CA GLY A 37 11.72 -2.32 -16.26
C GLY A 37 11.20 -2.55 -14.82
N LYS A 38 11.75 -1.87 -13.82
CA LYS A 38 11.34 -1.94 -12.41
C LYS A 38 11.40 -0.55 -11.79
N PRO A 39 10.41 0.30 -12.10
CA PRO A 39 10.47 1.73 -11.76
C PRO A 39 10.59 1.98 -10.25
N TYR A 40 9.98 1.13 -9.43
CA TYR A 40 9.98 1.25 -7.97
C TYR A 40 10.70 0.09 -7.28
N GLY A 41 11.61 -0.57 -8.00
CA GLY A 41 12.43 -1.67 -7.49
C GLY A 41 11.85 -3.05 -7.73
N GLU A 42 12.58 -4.06 -7.27
CA GLU A 42 12.25 -5.48 -7.50
C GLU A 42 10.94 -5.89 -6.84
N GLY A 43 10.78 -5.56 -5.54
CA GLY A 43 9.66 -6.03 -4.74
C GLY A 43 8.31 -5.50 -5.24
N CYS A 44 8.23 -4.21 -5.65
CA CYS A 44 7.01 -3.65 -6.23
C CYS A 44 6.64 -4.35 -7.54
N SER A 45 7.62 -4.58 -8.42
CA SER A 45 7.41 -5.28 -9.69
C SER A 45 7.05 -6.77 -9.49
N GLU A 46 7.57 -7.41 -8.45
CA GLU A 46 7.23 -8.79 -8.09
C GLU A 46 5.81 -8.89 -7.56
N ALA A 47 5.40 -7.97 -6.67
CA ALA A 47 4.05 -7.91 -6.13
C ALA A 47 3.01 -7.68 -7.24
N LEU A 48 3.31 -6.79 -8.19
CA LEU A 48 2.44 -6.54 -9.33
C LEU A 48 2.28 -7.79 -10.21
N ARG A 49 3.36 -8.46 -10.56
CA ARG A 49 3.31 -9.70 -11.35
C ARG A 49 2.54 -10.82 -10.63
N ALA A 50 2.74 -10.95 -9.31
CA ALA A 50 2.02 -11.94 -8.52
C ALA A 50 0.52 -11.65 -8.47
N ALA A 51 0.11 -10.41 -8.26
CA ALA A 51 -1.30 -10.02 -8.25
C ALA A 51 -1.97 -10.21 -9.61
N LEU A 52 -1.31 -9.83 -10.70
CA LEU A 52 -1.80 -10.07 -12.06
C LEU A 52 -1.92 -11.57 -12.38
N HIS A 53 -0.95 -12.37 -11.94
CA HIS A 53 -1.02 -13.82 -12.13
C HIS A 53 -2.19 -14.45 -11.37
N ILE A 54 -2.47 -14.03 -10.13
CA ILE A 54 -3.66 -14.47 -9.38
C ILE A 54 -4.93 -14.15 -10.17
N ALA A 55 -5.05 -12.93 -10.68
CA ALA A 55 -6.21 -12.52 -11.46
C ALA A 55 -6.36 -13.32 -12.77
N GLU A 56 -5.26 -13.57 -13.47
CA GLU A 56 -5.23 -14.39 -14.68
C GLU A 56 -5.68 -15.84 -14.41
N CYS A 57 -5.23 -16.43 -13.29
CA CYS A 57 -5.68 -17.77 -12.86
C CYS A 57 -7.19 -17.83 -12.61
N TYR A 58 -7.83 -16.72 -12.26
CA TYR A 58 -9.28 -16.60 -12.11
C TYR A 58 -10.00 -16.22 -13.42
N GLY A 59 -9.29 -16.21 -14.54
CA GLY A 59 -9.84 -16.01 -15.87
C GLY A 59 -10.12 -14.55 -16.24
N PHE A 60 -9.54 -13.59 -15.54
CA PHE A 60 -9.63 -12.19 -15.89
C PHE A 60 -8.64 -11.79 -16.99
N SER A 61 -9.01 -10.80 -17.80
CA SER A 61 -8.08 -10.11 -18.70
C SER A 61 -7.18 -9.19 -17.87
N ILE A 62 -5.87 -9.26 -18.13
CA ILE A 62 -4.88 -8.46 -17.42
C ILE A 62 -4.04 -7.64 -18.41
N ASN A 63 -3.58 -6.45 -17.95
CA ASN A 63 -2.56 -5.68 -18.64
C ASN A 63 -1.50 -5.22 -17.64
N ASN A 64 -0.27 -5.06 -18.12
CA ASN A 64 0.85 -4.53 -17.34
C ASN A 64 1.44 -3.34 -18.07
N TYR A 65 1.41 -2.18 -17.45
CA TYR A 65 1.92 -0.90 -17.94
C TYR A 65 3.33 -0.67 -17.39
N ASP A 66 4.30 -1.31 -18.01
CA ASP A 66 5.75 -1.19 -17.74
C ASP A 66 6.15 -1.37 -16.26
N ASN A 67 5.41 -2.20 -15.53
CA ASN A 67 5.54 -2.41 -14.09
C ASN A 67 5.31 -1.15 -13.21
N TYR A 68 4.71 -0.10 -13.77
CA TYR A 68 4.13 1.00 -12.98
C TYR A 68 2.77 0.61 -12.41
N VAL A 69 1.90 0.11 -13.27
CA VAL A 69 0.51 -0.25 -12.94
C VAL A 69 0.13 -1.53 -13.65
N GLY A 70 -0.70 -2.33 -13.01
CA GLY A 70 -1.43 -3.41 -13.65
C GLY A 70 -2.93 -3.18 -13.64
N THR A 71 -3.64 -3.72 -14.63
CA THR A 71 -5.10 -3.70 -14.62
C THR A 71 -5.68 -5.08 -14.76
N VAL A 72 -6.85 -5.26 -14.16
CA VAL A 72 -7.66 -6.48 -14.23
C VAL A 72 -9.05 -6.06 -14.68
N ASP A 73 -9.49 -6.55 -15.83
CA ASP A 73 -10.76 -6.20 -16.44
C ASP A 73 -11.78 -7.35 -16.33
N MET A 74 -13.01 -7.05 -15.93
CA MET A 74 -14.09 -8.03 -15.87
C MET A 74 -14.58 -8.48 -17.26
N ASN A 75 -14.52 -7.59 -18.24
CA ASN A 75 -14.97 -7.83 -19.60
C ASN A 75 -14.36 -6.78 -20.57
N ASP A 76 -14.65 -6.92 -21.85
CA ASP A 76 -14.17 -6.09 -22.96
C ASP A 76 -14.98 -4.81 -23.24
N LYS A 77 -15.96 -4.49 -22.38
CA LYS A 77 -16.79 -3.29 -22.54
C LYS A 77 -16.06 -2.05 -22.00
N GLU A 78 -16.63 -0.89 -22.34
CA GLU A 78 -16.16 0.39 -21.79
C GLU A 78 -16.22 0.40 -20.25
N ALA A 79 -15.14 0.83 -19.60
CA ALA A 79 -15.05 0.91 -18.16
C ALA A 79 -16.00 1.98 -17.60
N GLN A 80 -16.77 1.62 -16.58
CA GLN A 80 -17.66 2.49 -15.84
C GLN A 80 -17.18 2.75 -14.44
N LEU A 81 -16.47 1.79 -13.87
CA LEU A 81 -15.93 1.85 -12.51
C LEU A 81 -14.48 1.38 -12.52
N ASP A 82 -13.61 2.22 -12.00
CA ASP A 82 -12.27 1.86 -11.60
C ASP A 82 -12.25 1.58 -10.08
N ILE A 83 -11.62 0.48 -9.69
CA ILE A 83 -11.28 0.18 -8.29
C ILE A 83 -9.78 0.38 -8.20
N LEU A 84 -9.35 1.41 -7.47
CA LEU A 84 -7.94 1.78 -7.35
C LEU A 84 -7.37 1.25 -6.05
N ALA A 85 -6.43 0.34 -6.15
CA ALA A 85 -5.70 -0.27 -5.05
C ALA A 85 -4.19 -0.21 -5.31
N HIS A 86 -3.37 -0.42 -4.27
CA HIS A 86 -1.92 -0.44 -4.42
C HIS A 86 -1.27 -1.68 -3.81
N LEU A 87 -0.07 -1.98 -4.25
CA LEU A 87 0.69 -3.17 -3.87
C LEU A 87 2.03 -2.85 -3.21
N ASP A 88 2.51 -1.61 -3.30
CA ASP A 88 3.63 -1.15 -2.52
C ASP A 88 3.24 -0.98 -1.04
N VAL A 89 4.22 -0.97 -0.19
CA VAL A 89 4.02 -0.86 1.25
C VAL A 89 5.08 0.04 1.87
N VAL A 90 4.75 0.69 2.99
CA VAL A 90 5.73 1.39 3.82
C VAL A 90 6.76 0.42 4.41
N PRO A 91 7.96 0.88 4.79
CA PRO A 91 8.90 0.07 5.56
C PRO A 91 8.25 -0.59 6.76
N ALA A 92 8.70 -1.79 7.08
CA ALA A 92 8.08 -2.62 8.12
C ALA A 92 8.05 -1.93 9.49
N GLY A 93 9.10 -1.18 9.84
CA GLY A 93 9.27 -0.64 11.19
C GLY A 93 9.54 -1.73 12.22
N ASP A 94 9.53 -1.34 13.49
CA ASP A 94 9.78 -2.21 14.63
C ASP A 94 8.48 -2.54 15.39
N GLY A 95 8.57 -3.39 16.41
CA GLY A 95 7.47 -3.66 17.34
C GLY A 95 6.52 -4.76 16.90
N TRP A 96 6.88 -5.58 15.93
CA TRP A 96 6.09 -6.74 15.53
C TRP A 96 6.11 -7.81 16.62
N THR A 97 4.93 -8.19 17.12
CA THR A 97 4.78 -9.10 18.27
C THR A 97 3.99 -10.36 17.97
N VAL A 98 3.22 -10.39 16.88
CA VAL A 98 2.37 -11.52 16.50
C VAL A 98 3.04 -12.37 15.43
N THR A 99 3.71 -11.74 14.49
CA THR A 99 4.46 -12.36 13.38
C THR A 99 5.52 -11.39 12.87
N GLU A 100 6.43 -11.86 12.04
CA GLU A 100 7.33 -10.99 11.28
C GLU A 100 6.57 -10.28 10.16
N PRO A 101 7.02 -9.07 9.72
CA PRO A 101 6.30 -8.22 8.77
C PRO A 101 5.81 -8.91 7.51
N PHE A 102 6.65 -9.73 6.90
CA PHE A 102 6.39 -10.42 5.63
C PHE A 102 6.14 -11.93 5.79
N GLU A 103 5.77 -12.35 7.00
CA GLU A 103 5.33 -13.71 7.32
C GLU A 103 3.87 -13.69 7.78
N PRO A 104 2.90 -13.45 6.88
CA PRO A 104 1.51 -13.26 7.24
C PRO A 104 0.94 -14.51 7.93
N VAL A 105 0.21 -14.28 9.02
CA VAL A 105 -0.43 -15.34 9.82
C VAL A 105 -1.89 -15.02 10.09
N VAL A 106 -2.74 -16.04 10.00
CA VAL A 106 -4.15 -15.98 10.42
C VAL A 106 -4.25 -16.50 11.85
N LYS A 107 -4.70 -15.63 12.77
CA LYS A 107 -4.85 -15.95 14.19
C LYS A 107 -6.06 -15.22 14.76
N ASP A 108 -6.88 -15.92 15.53
CA ASP A 108 -8.06 -15.37 16.23
C ASP A 108 -9.02 -14.58 15.30
N GLY A 109 -9.25 -15.12 14.08
CA GLY A 109 -10.13 -14.52 13.09
C GLY A 109 -9.60 -13.26 12.40
N LYS A 110 -8.31 -12.95 12.57
CA LYS A 110 -7.61 -11.82 11.95
C LYS A 110 -6.42 -12.32 11.15
N ILE A 111 -6.05 -11.59 10.10
CA ILE A 111 -4.78 -11.77 9.41
C ILE A 111 -3.81 -10.67 9.82
N TYR A 112 -2.58 -11.05 10.16
CA TYR A 112 -1.51 -10.14 10.59
C TYR A 112 -0.36 -10.22 9.57
N GLY A 113 0.23 -9.08 9.27
CA GLY A 113 1.36 -8.93 8.35
C GLY A 113 1.36 -7.56 7.68
N ARG A 114 2.49 -7.11 7.15
CA ARG A 114 2.59 -5.86 6.37
C ARG A 114 1.77 -6.01 5.08
N GLY A 115 0.92 -5.01 4.76
CA GLY A 115 0.07 -5.01 3.57
C GLY A 115 -1.27 -5.76 3.74
N THR A 116 -1.54 -6.42 4.87
CA THR A 116 -2.80 -7.15 5.06
C THR A 116 -4.01 -6.22 5.16
N ALA A 117 -3.82 -4.99 5.63
CA ALA A 117 -4.86 -3.97 5.75
C ALA A 117 -4.68 -2.82 4.76
N ASP A 118 -3.45 -2.55 4.35
CA ASP A 118 -3.01 -1.41 3.55
C ASP A 118 -1.93 -1.88 2.56
N ASP A 119 -2.23 -2.11 1.25
CA ASP A 119 -3.58 -2.21 0.66
C ASP A 119 -3.76 -3.57 -0.06
N LYS A 120 -2.76 -4.52 0.05
CA LYS A 120 -2.80 -5.84 -0.62
C LYS A 120 -4.03 -6.67 -0.23
N GLY A 121 -4.44 -6.61 1.03
CA GLY A 121 -5.65 -7.28 1.50
C GLY A 121 -6.91 -6.75 0.83
N PRO A 122 -7.20 -5.43 0.89
CA PRO A 122 -8.30 -4.82 0.16
C PRO A 122 -8.23 -5.01 -1.35
N ALA A 123 -7.04 -4.98 -1.99
CA ALA A 123 -6.87 -5.28 -3.40
C ALA A 123 -7.37 -6.70 -3.77
N ILE A 124 -6.99 -7.70 -2.98
CA ILE A 124 -7.50 -9.07 -3.16
C ILE A 124 -8.99 -9.16 -2.84
N ALA A 125 -9.49 -8.45 -1.82
CA ALA A 125 -10.92 -8.41 -1.53
C ALA A 125 -11.72 -7.83 -2.71
N ALA A 126 -11.22 -6.79 -3.37
CA ALA A 126 -11.80 -6.24 -4.59
C ALA A 126 -11.80 -7.26 -5.75
N LEU A 127 -10.68 -7.96 -5.95
CA LEU A 127 -10.58 -9.04 -6.94
C LEU A 127 -11.61 -10.14 -6.68
N TYR A 128 -11.80 -10.55 -5.43
CA TYR A 128 -12.81 -11.56 -5.07
C TYR A 128 -14.23 -11.06 -5.21
N ALA A 129 -14.48 -9.76 -5.03
CA ALA A 129 -15.79 -9.17 -5.34
C ALA A 129 -16.08 -9.25 -6.85
N MET A 130 -15.10 -8.94 -7.70
CA MET A 130 -15.20 -9.10 -9.15
C MET A 130 -15.40 -10.57 -9.53
N ARG A 131 -14.62 -11.48 -8.94
CA ARG A 131 -14.72 -12.93 -9.15
C ARG A 131 -16.10 -13.46 -8.79
N ALA A 132 -16.67 -13.05 -7.65
CA ALA A 132 -18.01 -13.42 -7.25
C ALA A 132 -19.08 -13.00 -8.27
N VAL A 133 -18.98 -11.80 -8.82
CA VAL A 133 -19.89 -11.31 -9.86
C VAL A 133 -19.77 -12.15 -11.13
N ASN A 134 -18.54 -12.47 -11.55
CA ASN A 134 -18.25 -13.24 -12.75
C ASN A 134 -18.73 -14.69 -12.63
N GLU A 135 -18.31 -15.42 -11.59
CA GLU A 135 -18.63 -16.84 -11.40
C GLU A 135 -20.12 -17.10 -11.08
N LEU A 136 -20.80 -16.12 -10.45
CA LEU A 136 -22.26 -16.20 -10.27
C LEU A 136 -23.07 -15.84 -11.51
N GLY A 137 -22.40 -15.51 -12.62
CA GLY A 137 -23.04 -15.14 -13.88
C GLY A 137 -23.92 -13.88 -13.76
N ILE A 138 -23.54 -12.92 -12.93
CA ILE A 138 -24.29 -11.68 -12.77
C ILE A 138 -24.05 -10.81 -14.00
N PRO A 139 -25.09 -10.46 -14.79
CA PRO A 139 -24.91 -9.77 -16.05
C PRO A 139 -24.43 -8.33 -15.81
N MET A 140 -23.29 -7.98 -16.45
CA MET A 140 -22.72 -6.64 -16.40
C MET A 140 -22.94 -5.92 -17.73
N LYS A 141 -23.44 -4.68 -17.67
CA LYS A 141 -23.66 -3.84 -18.85
C LYS A 141 -22.39 -3.06 -19.26
N LYS A 142 -21.49 -2.84 -18.33
CA LYS A 142 -20.24 -2.10 -18.47
C LYS A 142 -19.10 -2.89 -17.83
N ASN A 143 -17.86 -2.46 -18.06
CA ASN A 143 -16.71 -3.04 -17.41
C ASN A 143 -16.49 -2.44 -16.01
N VAL A 144 -15.93 -3.26 -15.12
CA VAL A 144 -15.29 -2.86 -13.86
C VAL A 144 -13.82 -3.24 -14.01
N ARG A 145 -12.93 -2.30 -13.72
CA ARG A 145 -11.50 -2.46 -13.84
C ARG A 145 -10.85 -2.26 -12.46
N LEU A 146 -10.10 -3.26 -12.01
CA LEU A 146 -9.23 -3.13 -10.85
C LEU A 146 -7.87 -2.62 -11.34
N ILE A 147 -7.43 -1.50 -10.79
CA ILE A 147 -6.14 -0.86 -11.05
C ILE A 147 -5.24 -1.13 -9.86
N LEU A 148 -4.06 -1.70 -10.10
CA LEU A 148 -3.08 -2.10 -9.11
C LEU A 148 -1.85 -1.22 -9.25
N GLY A 149 -1.74 -0.19 -8.40
CA GLY A 149 -0.62 0.73 -8.32
C GLY A 149 0.59 0.12 -7.59
N THR A 150 1.75 0.76 -7.73
CA THR A 150 3.01 0.32 -7.12
C THR A 150 3.84 1.44 -6.51
N ASP A 151 3.25 2.65 -6.30
CA ASP A 151 3.94 3.84 -5.76
C ASP A 151 3.02 4.74 -4.90
N GLU A 152 1.90 4.25 -4.38
CA GLU A 152 0.94 5.05 -3.60
C GLU A 152 1.62 5.69 -2.40
N GLU A 153 2.34 4.91 -1.61
CA GLU A 153 3.02 5.27 -0.38
C GLU A 153 4.17 6.30 -0.57
N CYS A 154 4.53 6.57 -1.82
CA CYS A 154 5.64 7.45 -2.17
C CYS A 154 5.29 8.50 -3.23
N GLY A 155 3.99 8.80 -3.41
CA GLY A 155 3.52 9.96 -4.18
C GLY A 155 2.80 9.65 -5.49
N SER A 156 2.38 8.40 -5.73
CA SER A 156 1.47 7.98 -6.81
C SER A 156 1.91 8.39 -8.21
N SER A 157 3.21 8.35 -8.48
CA SER A 157 3.72 8.67 -9.83
C SER A 157 3.39 7.57 -10.84
N ASP A 158 3.09 6.37 -10.39
CA ASP A 158 2.57 5.25 -11.15
C ASP A 158 1.20 5.55 -11.78
N ILE A 159 0.27 6.09 -11.00
CA ILE A 159 -1.06 6.47 -11.47
C ILE A 159 -0.98 7.66 -12.43
N THR A 160 -0.07 8.59 -12.20
CA THR A 160 0.22 9.68 -13.16
C THR A 160 0.70 9.10 -14.50
N HIS A 161 1.59 8.09 -14.47
CA HIS A 161 2.04 7.41 -15.67
C HIS A 161 0.88 6.70 -16.38
N TYR A 162 0.08 5.93 -15.63
CA TYR A 162 -1.04 5.17 -16.17
C TYR A 162 -2.07 6.05 -16.86
N TYR A 163 -2.54 7.12 -16.23
CA TYR A 163 -3.52 8.02 -16.83
C TYR A 163 -2.94 8.98 -17.89
N SER A 164 -1.63 8.92 -18.14
CA SER A 164 -1.06 9.57 -19.33
C SER A 164 -1.32 8.79 -20.62
N VAL A 165 -1.64 7.49 -20.52
CA VAL A 165 -1.87 6.59 -21.66
C VAL A 165 -3.27 5.97 -21.68
N GLU A 166 -3.95 5.93 -20.53
CA GLU A 166 -5.27 5.35 -20.37
C GLU A 166 -6.29 6.39 -19.90
N LYS A 167 -7.55 6.12 -20.21
CA LYS A 167 -8.64 6.99 -19.78
C LYS A 167 -9.22 6.52 -18.44
N GLU A 168 -9.44 7.46 -17.53
CA GLU A 168 -10.14 7.25 -16.28
C GLU A 168 -11.61 6.87 -16.52
N ALA A 169 -12.14 5.93 -15.73
CA ALA A 169 -13.56 5.61 -15.76
C ALA A 169 -14.39 6.75 -15.14
N PRO A 170 -15.70 6.86 -15.47
CA PRO A 170 -16.57 7.87 -14.90
C PRO A 170 -16.70 7.85 -13.37
N MET A 171 -16.38 6.72 -12.76
CA MET A 171 -16.41 6.51 -11.31
C MET A 171 -15.14 5.80 -10.87
N THR A 172 -14.56 6.25 -9.76
CA THR A 172 -13.43 5.59 -9.11
C THR A 172 -13.72 5.40 -7.63
N VAL A 173 -13.37 4.22 -7.10
CA VAL A 173 -13.39 3.94 -5.66
C VAL A 173 -12.04 3.38 -5.25
N SER A 174 -11.57 3.74 -4.05
CA SER A 174 -10.41 3.11 -3.44
C SER A 174 -10.84 2.33 -2.21
N PRO A 175 -10.46 1.04 -2.07
CA PRO A 175 -10.72 0.27 -0.87
C PRO A 175 -9.73 0.58 0.27
N ASP A 176 -8.76 1.43 0.02
CA ASP A 176 -7.68 1.82 0.94
C ASP A 176 -8.17 2.84 1.97
N ALA A 177 -9.13 2.44 2.80
CA ALA A 177 -9.70 3.30 3.82
C ALA A 177 -10.48 2.52 4.88
N SER A 178 -10.93 3.23 5.92
CA SER A 178 -11.85 2.66 6.90
C SER A 178 -13.24 2.49 6.31
N PHE A 179 -13.85 1.33 6.54
CA PHE A 179 -15.20 1.03 6.06
C PHE A 179 -16.28 1.58 7.00
N PRO A 180 -17.51 1.88 6.51
CA PRO A 180 -17.98 1.54 5.15
C PRO A 180 -17.60 2.55 4.07
N VAL A 181 -17.50 3.83 4.35
CA VAL A 181 -17.16 4.89 3.37
C VAL A 181 -16.56 6.09 4.08
N ILE A 182 -15.47 6.60 3.58
CA ILE A 182 -14.93 7.93 3.90
C ILE A 182 -15.29 8.83 2.72
N ASN A 183 -15.99 9.91 2.99
CA ASN A 183 -16.42 10.89 2.00
C ASN A 183 -15.95 12.33 2.32
N ILE A 184 -15.18 12.48 3.40
CA ILE A 184 -14.58 13.75 3.80
C ILE A 184 -13.17 13.48 4.30
N GLU A 185 -12.20 14.12 3.70
CA GLU A 185 -10.80 14.09 4.14
C GLU A 185 -10.29 15.50 4.48
N LYS A 186 -9.33 15.56 5.40
CA LYS A 186 -8.66 16.81 5.75
C LYS A 186 -7.60 17.15 4.70
N GLY A 187 -7.49 18.42 4.34
CA GLY A 187 -6.38 18.90 3.55
C GLY A 187 -5.05 18.76 4.32
N ARG A 188 -3.96 18.64 3.60
CA ARG A 188 -2.59 18.58 4.13
C ARG A 188 -1.81 19.81 3.67
N ILE A 189 -1.01 20.38 4.55
CA ILE A 189 0.02 21.35 4.23
C ILE A 189 1.33 20.83 4.81
N GLY A 190 2.40 20.87 4.04
CA GLY A 190 3.75 20.50 4.47
C GLY A 190 4.73 21.61 4.12
N GLY A 191 5.78 21.73 4.91
CA GLY A 191 6.85 22.69 4.66
C GLY A 191 8.17 22.21 5.25
N ASN A 192 9.27 22.52 4.56
CA ASN A 192 10.62 22.31 5.07
C ASN A 192 11.12 23.61 5.66
N PHE A 193 11.63 23.53 6.88
CA PHE A 193 12.27 24.66 7.57
C PHE A 193 13.76 24.38 7.66
N THR A 194 14.56 25.29 7.17
CA THR A 194 16.02 25.22 7.22
C THR A 194 16.58 26.45 7.91
N ALA A 195 17.65 26.26 8.64
CA ALA A 195 18.43 27.37 9.21
C ALA A 195 19.91 27.04 9.08
N GLU A 196 20.70 28.08 8.80
CA GLU A 196 22.16 28.00 8.80
C GLU A 196 22.67 28.73 10.03
N PHE A 197 23.67 28.16 10.68
CA PHE A 197 24.27 28.70 11.87
C PHE A 197 25.77 28.89 11.61
N GLU A 198 26.33 30.02 12.11
CA GLU A 198 27.76 30.24 12.09
C GLU A 198 28.46 29.17 12.96
N PRO A 199 29.61 28.64 12.50
CA PRO A 199 30.42 27.72 13.28
C PRO A 199 30.79 28.34 14.64
N SER A 200 30.71 27.55 15.70
CA SER A 200 31.02 28.00 17.06
C SER A 200 31.78 26.94 17.82
N ASP A 201 32.84 27.37 18.52
CA ASP A 201 33.61 26.53 19.44
C ASP A 201 33.08 26.64 20.88
N ARG A 202 31.98 27.35 21.10
CA ARG A 202 31.37 27.45 22.45
C ARG A 202 30.79 26.12 22.88
N LEU A 203 31.03 25.74 24.13
CA LEU A 203 30.50 24.55 24.76
C LEU A 203 29.50 24.92 25.88
N PRO A 204 28.48 24.08 26.14
CA PRO A 204 28.14 22.89 25.39
C PRO A 204 27.47 23.20 24.05
N LYS A 205 27.61 22.32 23.07
CA LYS A 205 26.94 22.45 21.78
C LYS A 205 26.32 21.13 21.31
N MET A 206 25.19 21.21 20.63
CA MET A 206 24.60 20.07 19.92
C MET A 206 25.32 19.91 18.57
N VAL A 207 25.87 18.72 18.34
CA VAL A 207 26.62 18.38 17.12
C VAL A 207 25.68 17.81 16.06
N SER A 208 24.72 16.98 16.48
CA SER A 208 23.70 16.43 15.60
C SER A 208 22.42 16.13 16.35
N PHE A 209 21.32 16.13 15.59
CA PHE A 209 20.00 15.70 16.05
C PHE A 209 19.28 14.98 14.92
N HIS A 210 18.80 13.79 15.18
CA HIS A 210 18.04 12.98 14.23
C HIS A 210 16.76 12.47 14.87
N SER A 211 15.63 12.61 14.18
CA SER A 211 14.34 12.10 14.63
C SER A 211 13.40 11.91 13.46
N GLY A 212 12.57 10.86 13.53
CA GLY A 212 11.59 10.54 12.51
C GLY A 212 12.18 9.89 11.25
N THR A 213 11.34 9.16 10.55
CA THR A 213 11.69 8.44 9.31
C THR A 213 10.88 8.90 8.11
N LYS A 214 9.67 9.43 8.35
CA LYS A 214 8.76 9.97 7.32
C LYS A 214 7.98 11.16 7.87
N THR A 215 7.61 12.09 7.00
CA THR A 215 6.91 13.34 7.37
C THR A 215 5.48 13.13 7.89
N ASN A 216 4.87 11.99 7.58
CA ASN A 216 3.51 11.63 8.03
C ASN A 216 3.51 10.63 9.20
N VAL A 217 4.67 10.29 9.75
CA VAL A 217 4.81 9.38 10.91
C VAL A 217 5.29 10.16 12.11
N VAL A 218 4.57 10.04 13.23
CA VAL A 218 5.02 10.63 14.50
C VAL A 218 6.29 9.90 14.95
N PRO A 219 7.39 10.63 15.19
CA PRO A 219 8.64 10.02 15.62
C PRO A 219 8.49 9.24 16.93
N GLY A 220 8.92 7.98 16.93
CA GLY A 220 8.96 7.13 18.12
C GLY A 220 10.28 7.22 18.91
N ALA A 221 11.32 7.79 18.28
CA ALA A 221 12.65 7.95 18.87
C ALA A 221 13.34 9.20 18.34
N ALA A 222 14.27 9.72 19.10
CA ALA A 222 15.17 10.79 18.71
C ALA A 222 16.57 10.51 19.24
N GLU A 223 17.59 10.92 18.50
CA GLU A 223 18.99 10.82 18.86
C GLU A 223 19.63 12.21 18.76
N ALA A 224 20.36 12.62 19.79
CA ALA A 224 21.11 13.85 19.81
C ALA A 224 22.54 13.61 20.29
N LEU A 225 23.51 14.24 19.61
CA LEU A 225 24.91 14.22 20.01
C LEU A 225 25.30 15.60 20.51
N PHE A 226 25.85 15.64 21.72
CA PHE A 226 26.37 16.86 22.34
C PHE A 226 27.88 16.78 22.57
N GLU A 227 28.54 17.91 22.48
CA GLU A 227 29.91 18.11 22.89
C GLU A 227 29.95 19.06 24.08
N GLY A 228 30.73 18.70 25.12
CA GLY A 228 30.91 19.53 26.32
C GLY A 228 29.84 19.38 27.40
N LEU A 229 29.06 18.30 27.36
CA LEU A 229 28.18 17.86 28.43
C LEU A 229 28.76 16.60 29.11
N ASP A 230 28.56 16.46 30.41
CA ASP A 230 28.80 15.19 31.12
C ASP A 230 27.55 14.27 31.03
N GLY A 231 27.66 13.05 31.62
CA GLY A 231 26.59 12.05 31.61
C GLY A 231 25.33 12.51 32.34
N ASP A 232 25.47 13.17 33.48
CA ASP A 232 24.36 13.61 34.32
C ASP A 232 23.61 14.78 33.68
N GLU A 233 24.34 15.71 33.05
CA GLU A 233 23.78 16.82 32.28
C GLU A 233 22.99 16.31 31.05
N THR A 234 23.54 15.31 30.35
CA THR A 234 22.90 14.65 29.20
C THR A 234 21.60 13.93 29.62
N GLU A 235 21.63 13.22 30.73
CA GLU A 235 20.43 12.54 31.26
C GLU A 235 19.34 13.55 31.66
N THR A 236 19.73 14.70 32.18
CA THR A 236 18.79 15.77 32.55
C THR A 236 18.11 16.38 31.35
N LEU A 237 18.81 16.53 30.21
CA LEU A 237 18.24 17.04 28.97
C LEU A 237 17.30 16.02 28.26
N ALA A 238 17.47 14.73 28.53
CA ALA A 238 16.67 13.67 27.91
C ALA A 238 15.31 13.46 28.62
N LYS A 239 15.07 14.08 29.76
CA LYS A 239 13.82 14.05 30.51
C LYS A 239 12.89 15.19 30.15
#